data_40e9478dd264191e0d841653ad67ea08
#
_entry.id   40e9478dd264191e0d841653ad67ea08
#
_cell.length_a   1.000
_cell.length_b   1.000
_cell.length_c   1.000
_cell.angle_alpha   90.00
_cell.angle_beta   90.00
_cell.angle_gamma   90.00
#
_symmetry.space_group_name_H-M   'P 1'
#
loop_
_entity.id
_entity.type
_entity.pdbx_description
1 polymer ?
#
loop_
_entity_poly.entity_id
_entity_poly.type
_entity_poly.pdbx_seq_one_letter_code
_entity_poly.pdbx_strand_id
1 'polypeptide(L)'
;MTPPSPAPQTLSIGQARLFAGLDRVQHIDLNAYQAIFGKLPRLTADQLIAMAQQVDLRGRGGAAFPVARKLQATVAAARARKRPCVVVINATEGEPGSLKDKTLLRKSPYLVLGGALVVAWALRSKEIVIGVADHEMAQWVTSLVNTEPDLRKMLIVVQVPERFVSGESSALVGWISTPQLAGTASGRLDMIDHCTCSGRLRSPSSAASRK
;
A
#
# COMPACT_ATOMS: atom_id res chain seq x y z
N MET A 1 10.45 35.22 -11.13
CA MET A 1 9.46 34.26 -10.57
C MET A 1 8.90 33.46 -11.73
N THR A 2 9.28 32.21 -11.83
CA THR A 2 8.74 31.28 -12.85
C THR A 2 7.30 30.94 -12.44
N PRO A 3 6.31 30.99 -13.35
CA PRO A 3 4.95 30.61 -13.00
C PRO A 3 4.89 29.14 -12.58
N PRO A 4 4.02 28.78 -11.63
CA PRO A 4 3.89 27.39 -11.20
C PRO A 4 3.53 26.52 -12.41
N SER A 5 4.19 25.39 -12.54
CA SER A 5 3.92 24.40 -13.58
C SER A 5 2.43 24.03 -13.56
N PRO A 6 1.73 24.01 -14.70
CA PRO A 6 0.32 23.66 -14.72
C PRO A 6 0.13 22.26 -14.15
N ALA A 7 -0.89 22.12 -13.32
CA ALA A 7 -1.24 20.82 -12.75
C ALA A 7 -1.47 19.81 -13.89
N PRO A 8 -0.97 18.57 -13.75
CA PRO A 8 -1.10 17.56 -14.79
C PRO A 8 -2.59 17.35 -15.12
N GLN A 9 -2.93 17.49 -16.39
CA GLN A 9 -4.27 17.23 -16.87
C GLN A 9 -4.50 15.73 -16.95
N THR A 10 -5.53 15.25 -16.30
CA THR A 10 -5.91 13.84 -16.33
C THR A 10 -6.90 13.61 -17.48
N LEU A 11 -6.48 12.91 -18.52
CA LEU A 11 -7.37 12.46 -19.58
C LEU A 11 -8.02 11.13 -19.17
N SER A 12 -9.35 11.10 -19.07
CA SER A 12 -10.10 9.86 -18.80
C SER A 12 -10.61 9.29 -20.12
N ILE A 13 -10.19 8.06 -20.44
CA ILE A 13 -10.69 7.31 -21.60
C ILE A 13 -11.64 6.22 -21.10
N GLY A 14 -12.89 6.27 -21.53
CA GLY A 14 -13.94 5.35 -21.09
C GLY A 14 -14.58 5.74 -19.75
N GLN A 15 -15.19 4.77 -19.08
CA GLN A 15 -15.87 5.03 -17.81
C GLN A 15 -14.88 5.33 -16.70
N ALA A 16 -15.01 6.50 -16.08
CA ALA A 16 -14.17 6.91 -14.95
C ALA A 16 -14.37 5.95 -13.76
N ARG A 17 -13.28 5.30 -13.31
CA ARG A 17 -13.28 4.40 -12.14
C ARG A 17 -12.44 4.98 -11.01
N LEU A 18 -11.13 5.13 -11.25
CA LEU A 18 -10.18 5.64 -10.24
C LEU A 18 -10.40 7.13 -9.92
N PHE A 19 -10.93 7.87 -10.88
CA PHE A 19 -11.16 9.30 -10.81
C PHE A 19 -12.63 9.68 -10.97
N ALA A 20 -13.54 8.76 -10.64
CA ALA A 20 -14.97 9.04 -10.60
C ALA A 20 -15.25 10.21 -9.64
N GLY A 21 -15.99 11.22 -10.10
CA GLY A 21 -16.35 12.41 -9.32
C GLY A 21 -15.36 13.56 -9.39
N LEU A 22 -14.18 13.41 -10.01
CA LEU A 22 -13.22 14.51 -10.19
C LEU A 22 -13.65 15.55 -11.24
N ASP A 23 -14.72 15.31 -11.96
CA ASP A 23 -15.43 16.29 -12.78
C ASP A 23 -16.11 17.38 -11.95
N ARG A 24 -16.35 17.11 -10.65
CA ARG A 24 -17.07 17.99 -9.73
C ARG A 24 -16.19 18.60 -8.63
N VAL A 25 -15.10 17.92 -8.26
CA VAL A 25 -14.21 18.34 -7.16
C VAL A 25 -12.74 18.17 -7.54
N GLN A 26 -11.86 18.93 -6.91
CA GLN A 26 -10.42 18.84 -7.19
C GLN A 26 -9.77 17.57 -6.63
N HIS A 27 -10.30 17.05 -5.53
CA HIS A 27 -9.90 15.78 -4.92
C HIS A 27 -11.13 15.12 -4.27
N ILE A 28 -11.12 13.80 -4.18
CA ILE A 28 -12.18 13.03 -3.55
C ILE A 28 -11.86 12.90 -2.07
N ASP A 29 -12.56 13.66 -1.23
CA ASP A 29 -12.53 13.49 0.22
C ASP A 29 -13.30 12.23 0.67
N LEU A 30 -13.34 11.94 1.98
CA LEU A 30 -14.00 10.75 2.49
C LEU A 30 -15.51 10.75 2.20
N ASN A 31 -16.18 11.89 2.29
CA ASN A 31 -17.62 11.98 2.05
C ASN A 31 -17.94 11.72 0.58
N ALA A 32 -17.21 12.36 -0.34
CA ALA A 32 -17.31 12.12 -1.76
C ALA A 32 -16.96 10.67 -2.12
N TYR A 33 -15.91 10.09 -1.50
CA TYR A 33 -15.59 8.69 -1.66
C TYR A 33 -16.75 7.78 -1.27
N GLN A 34 -17.35 7.99 -0.09
CA GLN A 34 -18.46 7.18 0.39
C GLN A 34 -19.73 7.34 -0.47
N ALA A 35 -19.97 8.53 -0.99
CA ALA A 35 -21.10 8.80 -1.90
C ALA A 35 -20.95 8.07 -3.24
N ILE A 36 -19.71 7.93 -3.75
CA ILE A 36 -19.42 7.32 -5.06
C ILE A 36 -19.24 5.81 -4.95
N PHE A 37 -18.47 5.34 -3.96
CA PHE A 37 -18.03 3.95 -3.84
C PHE A 37 -18.71 3.18 -2.70
N GLY A 38 -19.47 3.86 -1.86
CA GLY A 38 -20.08 3.28 -0.66
C GLY A 38 -19.13 3.23 0.54
N LYS A 39 -19.63 2.70 1.65
CA LYS A 39 -18.83 2.51 2.87
C LYS A 39 -17.81 1.39 2.69
N LEU A 40 -16.66 1.53 3.34
CA LEU A 40 -15.62 0.49 3.34
C LEU A 40 -16.16 -0.81 3.93
N PRO A 41 -16.08 -1.95 3.22
CA PRO A 41 -16.61 -3.21 3.69
C PRO A 41 -15.73 -3.80 4.81
N ARG A 42 -16.36 -4.42 5.79
CA ARG A 42 -15.70 -5.23 6.83
C ARG A 42 -15.72 -6.69 6.38
N LEU A 43 -14.59 -7.15 5.83
CA LEU A 43 -14.44 -8.48 5.29
C LEU A 43 -13.57 -9.35 6.21
N THR A 44 -13.80 -10.66 6.17
CA THR A 44 -12.84 -11.64 6.67
C THR A 44 -11.73 -11.88 5.63
N ALA A 45 -10.62 -12.47 6.05
CA ALA A 45 -9.53 -12.84 5.12
C ALA A 45 -10.02 -13.75 3.98
N ASP A 46 -10.86 -14.73 4.31
CA ASP A 46 -11.38 -15.68 3.33
C ASP A 46 -12.33 -14.99 2.33
N GLN A 47 -13.18 -14.08 2.78
CA GLN A 47 -14.02 -13.27 1.91
C GLN A 47 -13.20 -12.37 0.96
N LEU A 48 -12.18 -11.69 1.51
CA LEU A 48 -11.30 -10.86 0.69
C LEU A 48 -10.55 -11.68 -0.36
N ILE A 49 -10.04 -12.86 0.01
CA ILE A 49 -9.37 -13.79 -0.90
C ILE A 49 -10.33 -14.26 -1.99
N ALA A 50 -11.54 -14.68 -1.62
CA ALA A 50 -12.56 -15.14 -2.56
C ALA A 50 -12.95 -14.05 -3.58
N MET A 51 -13.17 -12.81 -3.11
CA MET A 51 -13.45 -11.68 -3.99
C MET A 51 -12.28 -11.39 -4.94
N ALA A 52 -11.04 -11.41 -4.44
CA ALA A 52 -9.86 -11.20 -5.28
C ALA A 52 -9.69 -12.30 -6.34
N GLN A 53 -10.06 -13.55 -6.04
CA GLN A 53 -10.08 -14.67 -6.99
C GLN A 53 -11.18 -14.49 -8.04
N GLN A 54 -12.39 -14.16 -7.61
CA GLN A 54 -13.54 -14.01 -8.48
C GLN A 54 -13.33 -12.99 -9.60
N VAL A 55 -12.63 -11.88 -9.28
CA VAL A 55 -12.33 -10.81 -10.25
C VAL A 55 -10.95 -10.96 -10.89
N ASP A 56 -10.25 -12.05 -10.64
CA ASP A 56 -8.85 -12.27 -11.04
C ASP A 56 -7.96 -11.02 -10.78
N LEU A 57 -8.05 -10.48 -9.55
CA LEU A 57 -7.30 -9.27 -9.20
C LEU A 57 -5.80 -9.55 -9.24
N ARG A 58 -5.09 -8.79 -10.09
CA ARG A 58 -3.65 -8.92 -10.30
C ARG A 58 -2.91 -7.64 -9.99
N GLY A 59 -1.65 -7.78 -9.55
CA GLY A 59 -0.73 -6.67 -9.39
C GLY A 59 -0.48 -5.95 -10.71
N ARG A 60 -0.26 -4.63 -10.64
CA ARG A 60 0.01 -3.78 -11.81
C ARG A 60 1.49 -3.38 -11.95
N GLY A 61 2.37 -3.99 -11.16
CA GLY A 61 3.81 -3.74 -11.18
C GLY A 61 4.60 -4.65 -12.16
N GLY A 62 4.03 -4.98 -13.31
CA GLY A 62 4.71 -5.75 -14.37
C GLY A 62 4.55 -7.27 -14.24
N ALA A 63 4.77 -7.87 -13.07
CA ALA A 63 4.70 -9.31 -12.86
C ALA A 63 3.27 -9.89 -12.85
N ALA A 64 2.24 -9.05 -12.88
CA ALA A 64 0.82 -9.44 -12.85
C ALA A 64 0.46 -10.52 -11.81
N PHE A 65 1.13 -10.49 -10.64
CA PHE A 65 0.99 -11.53 -9.62
C PHE A 65 -0.44 -11.53 -9.04
N PRO A 66 -1.10 -12.71 -8.90
CA PRO A 66 -2.44 -12.79 -8.37
C PRO A 66 -2.52 -12.35 -6.91
N VAL A 67 -3.34 -11.34 -6.61
CA VAL A 67 -3.48 -10.77 -5.26
C VAL A 67 -4.01 -11.81 -4.27
N ALA A 68 -4.93 -12.67 -4.70
CA ALA A 68 -5.45 -13.74 -3.86
C ALA A 68 -4.36 -14.69 -3.36
N ARG A 69 -3.41 -15.08 -4.22
CA ARG A 69 -2.25 -15.90 -3.80
C ARG A 69 -1.37 -15.20 -2.78
N LYS A 70 -1.17 -13.89 -2.95
CA LYS A 70 -0.41 -13.08 -2.00
C LYS A 70 -1.10 -13.08 -0.63
N LEU A 71 -2.40 -12.82 -0.60
CA LEU A 71 -3.18 -12.81 0.64
C LEU A 71 -3.16 -14.17 1.34
N GLN A 72 -3.35 -15.28 0.58
CA GLN A 72 -3.28 -16.65 1.11
C GLN A 72 -1.93 -16.94 1.76
N ALA A 73 -0.83 -16.63 1.06
CA ALA A 73 0.52 -16.82 1.57
C ALA A 73 0.76 -15.99 2.85
N THR A 74 0.29 -14.74 2.89
CA THR A 74 0.39 -13.86 4.05
C THR A 74 -0.36 -14.42 5.25
N VAL A 75 -1.61 -14.88 5.06
CA VAL A 75 -2.41 -15.51 6.13
C VAL A 75 -1.74 -16.76 6.65
N ALA A 76 -1.24 -17.64 5.77
CA ALA A 76 -0.54 -18.85 6.15
C ALA A 76 0.73 -18.55 6.97
N ALA A 77 1.54 -17.58 6.51
CA ALA A 77 2.75 -17.16 7.20
C ALA A 77 2.47 -16.55 8.59
N ALA A 78 1.45 -15.70 8.69
CA ALA A 78 1.04 -15.10 9.96
C ALA A 78 0.58 -16.17 10.98
N ARG A 79 -0.19 -17.16 10.52
CA ARG A 79 -0.61 -18.30 11.35
C ARG A 79 0.58 -19.14 11.83
N ALA A 80 1.47 -19.50 10.90
CA ALA A 80 2.65 -20.33 11.22
C ALA A 80 3.60 -19.64 12.21
N ARG A 81 3.78 -18.33 12.09
CA ARG A 81 4.66 -17.55 12.96
C ARG A 81 3.98 -17.04 14.22
N LYS A 82 2.67 -17.23 14.37
CA LYS A 82 1.83 -16.68 15.46
C LYS A 82 2.04 -15.18 15.68
N ARG A 83 2.21 -14.43 14.58
CA ARG A 83 2.43 -12.98 14.59
C ARG A 83 1.44 -12.28 13.66
N PRO A 84 0.94 -11.10 14.03
CA PRO A 84 0.12 -10.30 13.13
C PRO A 84 0.96 -9.82 11.93
N CYS A 85 0.32 -9.68 10.78
CA CYS A 85 0.93 -9.05 9.63
C CYS A 85 0.81 -7.52 9.72
N VAL A 86 1.71 -6.81 9.04
CA VAL A 86 1.66 -5.36 8.82
C VAL A 86 1.28 -5.13 7.36
N VAL A 87 0.41 -4.17 7.12
CA VAL A 87 0.06 -3.73 5.76
C VAL A 87 1.01 -2.61 5.35
N VAL A 88 1.74 -2.79 4.26
CA VAL A 88 2.67 -1.77 3.76
C VAL A 88 2.15 -1.24 2.42
N ILE A 89 1.94 0.07 2.35
CA ILE A 89 1.61 0.81 1.14
C ILE A 89 2.93 1.38 0.58
N ASN A 90 3.26 0.96 -0.64
CA ASN A 90 4.41 1.52 -1.35
C ASN A 90 3.94 2.69 -2.22
N ALA A 91 4.25 3.91 -1.80
CA ALA A 91 3.97 5.15 -2.51
C ALA A 91 5.26 5.94 -2.82
N THR A 92 6.35 5.21 -3.10
CA THR A 92 7.68 5.82 -3.28
C THR A 92 8.00 6.20 -4.73
N GLU A 93 7.20 5.78 -5.70
CA GLU A 93 7.31 6.14 -7.12
C GLU A 93 8.75 6.26 -7.65
N GLY A 94 9.45 5.11 -7.75
CA GLY A 94 10.86 5.07 -8.13
C GLY A 94 11.15 5.27 -9.62
N GLU A 95 10.13 5.33 -10.50
CA GLU A 95 10.33 5.52 -11.94
C GLU A 95 10.39 7.00 -12.30
N PRO A 96 11.49 7.49 -12.91
CA PRO A 96 11.57 8.87 -13.36
C PRO A 96 10.44 9.22 -14.34
N GLY A 97 9.74 10.33 -14.10
CA GLY A 97 8.62 10.78 -14.92
C GLY A 97 7.28 10.11 -14.64
N SER A 98 7.21 9.09 -13.79
CA SER A 98 5.93 8.55 -13.30
C SER A 98 5.31 9.49 -12.26
N LEU A 99 4.00 9.71 -12.37
CA LEU A 99 3.22 10.52 -11.43
C LEU A 99 1.98 9.74 -10.92
N LYS A 100 1.95 8.42 -11.12
CA LYS A 100 0.76 7.60 -10.83
C LYS A 100 0.39 7.60 -9.35
N ASP A 101 1.38 7.41 -8.47
CA ASP A 101 1.14 7.30 -7.03
C ASP A 101 0.83 8.68 -6.44
N LYS A 102 1.57 9.70 -6.84
CA LYS A 102 1.29 11.11 -6.48
C LYS A 102 -0.10 11.54 -6.93
N THR A 103 -0.48 11.19 -8.17
CA THR A 103 -1.80 11.53 -8.70
C THR A 103 -2.91 10.82 -7.94
N LEU A 104 -2.80 9.53 -7.66
CA LEU A 104 -3.80 8.80 -6.89
C LEU A 104 -3.95 9.36 -5.48
N LEU A 105 -2.85 9.58 -4.76
CA LEU A 105 -2.88 10.10 -3.40
C LEU A 105 -3.40 11.54 -3.31
N ARG A 106 -3.14 12.38 -4.32
CA ARG A 106 -3.68 13.75 -4.36
C ARG A 106 -5.14 13.81 -4.79
N LYS A 107 -5.54 12.98 -5.77
CA LYS A 107 -6.87 13.06 -6.38
C LYS A 107 -7.91 12.15 -5.74
N SER A 108 -7.53 10.93 -5.37
CA SER A 108 -8.42 9.91 -4.81
C SER A 108 -7.76 9.14 -3.66
N PRO A 109 -7.30 9.82 -2.60
CA PRO A 109 -6.52 9.20 -1.52
C PRO A 109 -7.24 8.03 -0.86
N TYR A 110 -8.56 8.11 -0.70
CA TYR A 110 -9.34 7.08 -0.01
C TYR A 110 -9.51 5.79 -0.79
N LEU A 111 -9.23 5.77 -2.11
CA LEU A 111 -9.08 4.50 -2.84
C LEU A 111 -7.86 3.71 -2.34
N VAL A 112 -6.76 4.39 -2.04
CA VAL A 112 -5.53 3.76 -1.55
C VAL A 112 -5.64 3.47 -0.05
N LEU A 113 -5.93 4.49 0.76
CA LEU A 113 -5.99 4.39 2.21
C LEU A 113 -7.14 3.50 2.68
N GLY A 114 -8.31 3.63 2.05
CA GLY A 114 -9.47 2.77 2.32
C GLY A 114 -9.22 1.31 1.93
N GLY A 115 -8.58 1.07 0.79
CA GLY A 115 -8.15 -0.27 0.40
C GLY A 115 -7.22 -0.91 1.42
N ALA A 116 -6.26 -0.15 1.95
CA ALA A 116 -5.36 -0.61 3.01
C ALA A 116 -6.09 -0.92 4.32
N LEU A 117 -7.08 -0.10 4.70
CA LEU A 117 -7.94 -0.38 5.87
C LEU A 117 -8.71 -1.69 5.69
N VAL A 118 -9.34 -1.91 4.54
CA VAL A 118 -10.08 -3.16 4.26
C VAL A 118 -9.16 -4.37 4.39
N VAL A 119 -7.95 -4.30 3.81
CA VAL A 119 -6.95 -5.36 3.94
C VAL A 119 -6.50 -5.56 5.39
N ALA A 120 -6.21 -4.47 6.11
CA ALA A 120 -5.79 -4.52 7.50
C ALA A 120 -6.87 -5.17 8.39
N TRP A 121 -8.13 -4.78 8.24
CA TRP A 121 -9.23 -5.38 8.97
C TRP A 121 -9.40 -6.87 8.66
N ALA A 122 -9.38 -7.24 7.37
CA ALA A 122 -9.51 -8.63 6.95
C ALA A 122 -8.40 -9.51 7.49
N LEU A 123 -7.16 -9.03 7.50
CA LEU A 123 -5.98 -9.74 8.01
C LEU A 123 -5.78 -9.58 9.52
N ARG A 124 -6.66 -8.84 10.23
CA ARG A 124 -6.50 -8.48 11.65
C ARG A 124 -5.15 -7.81 11.94
N SER A 125 -4.65 -7.06 10.98
CA SER A 125 -3.48 -6.21 11.17
C SER A 125 -3.82 -5.06 12.11
N LYS A 126 -2.88 -4.72 12.99
CA LYS A 126 -3.01 -3.57 13.89
C LYS A 126 -2.29 -2.33 13.34
N GLU A 127 -1.54 -2.50 12.25
CA GLU A 127 -0.65 -1.47 11.74
C GLU A 127 -0.65 -1.44 10.22
N ILE A 128 -0.70 -0.23 9.70
CA ILE A 128 -0.53 0.09 8.27
C ILE A 128 0.63 1.07 8.19
N VAL A 129 1.58 0.82 7.31
CA VAL A 129 2.70 1.74 7.06
C VAL A 129 2.62 2.21 5.61
N ILE A 130 2.69 3.51 5.38
CA ILE A 130 2.84 4.07 4.04
C ILE A 130 4.22 4.68 3.88
N GLY A 131 4.99 4.16 2.91
CA GLY A 131 6.27 4.74 2.51
C GLY A 131 6.08 5.76 1.40
N VAL A 132 6.55 6.98 1.62
CA VAL A 132 6.45 8.11 0.69
C VAL A 132 7.83 8.75 0.54
N ALA A 133 8.30 8.98 -0.70
CA ALA A 133 9.59 9.63 -0.93
C ALA A 133 9.48 11.17 -0.89
N ASP A 134 8.42 11.72 -1.48
CA ASP A 134 8.19 13.15 -1.59
C ASP A 134 7.71 13.77 -0.28
N HIS A 135 8.39 14.83 0.17
CA HIS A 135 8.10 15.48 1.45
C HIS A 135 6.70 16.14 1.49
N GLU A 136 6.31 16.83 0.43
CA GLU A 136 4.98 17.46 0.38
C GLU A 136 3.87 16.41 0.39
N MET A 137 4.10 15.28 -0.30
CA MET A 137 3.17 14.16 -0.30
C MET A 137 3.10 13.51 1.09
N ALA A 138 4.21 13.39 1.80
CA ALA A 138 4.21 12.88 3.17
C ALA A 138 3.39 13.77 4.11
N GLN A 139 3.56 15.09 4.01
CA GLN A 139 2.74 16.06 4.77
C GLN A 139 1.26 15.97 4.40
N TRP A 140 0.94 15.89 3.10
CA TRP A 140 -0.42 15.73 2.63
C TRP A 140 -1.09 14.47 3.18
N VAL A 141 -0.45 13.31 3.06
CA VAL A 141 -0.97 12.06 3.61
C VAL A 141 -1.13 12.13 5.12
N THR A 142 -0.17 12.73 5.83
CA THR A 142 -0.24 12.93 7.28
C THR A 142 -1.46 13.78 7.67
N SER A 143 -1.76 14.83 6.91
CA SER A 143 -2.95 15.64 7.16
C SER A 143 -4.24 14.84 7.02
N LEU A 144 -4.35 14.02 5.98
CA LEU A 144 -5.50 13.13 5.77
C LEU A 144 -5.64 12.09 6.89
N VAL A 145 -4.53 11.49 7.32
CA VAL A 145 -4.52 10.51 8.42
C VAL A 145 -5.04 11.13 9.71
N ASN A 146 -4.68 12.36 9.99
CA ASN A 146 -5.10 13.06 11.21
C ASN A 146 -6.60 13.41 11.24
N THR A 147 -7.25 13.52 10.08
CA THR A 147 -8.69 13.80 10.00
C THR A 147 -9.55 12.56 10.21
N GLU A 148 -8.99 11.35 9.99
CA GLU A 148 -9.74 10.10 10.01
C GLU A 148 -9.38 9.23 11.22
N PRO A 149 -10.33 8.98 12.15
CA PRO A 149 -10.05 8.24 13.38
C PRO A 149 -9.49 6.82 13.16
N ASP A 150 -10.00 6.08 12.16
CA ASP A 150 -9.53 4.73 11.87
C ASP A 150 -8.12 4.74 11.28
N LEU A 151 -7.81 5.70 10.38
CA LEU A 151 -6.47 5.87 9.84
C LEU A 151 -5.49 6.30 10.95
N ARG A 152 -5.86 7.30 11.74
CA ARG A 152 -5.01 7.81 12.83
C ARG A 152 -4.60 6.76 13.85
N LYS A 153 -5.47 5.74 14.08
CA LYS A 153 -5.17 4.64 15.00
C LYS A 153 -4.23 3.60 14.43
N MET A 154 -4.18 3.44 13.12
CA MET A 154 -3.54 2.30 12.49
C MET A 154 -2.43 2.67 11.50
N LEU A 155 -2.44 3.88 10.91
CA LEU A 155 -1.56 4.24 9.80
C LEU A 155 -0.42 5.13 10.25
N ILE A 156 0.80 4.72 9.90
CA ILE A 156 2.06 5.43 10.12
C ILE A 156 2.58 5.89 8.76
N VAL A 157 2.87 7.18 8.63
CA VAL A 157 3.51 7.74 7.44
C VAL A 157 5.02 7.77 7.64
N VAL A 158 5.75 7.14 6.73
CA VAL A 158 7.22 7.08 6.76
C VAL A 158 7.76 7.76 5.52
N GLN A 159 8.56 8.81 5.72
CA GLN A 159 9.30 9.40 4.62
C GLN A 159 10.56 8.58 4.36
N VAL A 160 10.73 8.14 3.12
CA VAL A 160 11.89 7.37 2.67
C VAL A 160 12.74 8.22 1.72
N PRO A 161 14.05 7.96 1.59
CA PRO A 161 14.90 8.69 0.64
C PRO A 161 14.42 8.55 -0.80
N GLU A 162 14.51 9.62 -1.56
CA GLU A 162 14.24 9.65 -2.99
C GLU A 162 15.36 8.90 -3.74
N ARG A 163 15.25 7.58 -3.83
CA ARG A 163 16.20 6.73 -4.57
C ARG A 163 15.43 5.75 -5.43
N PHE A 164 15.96 5.43 -6.61
CA PHE A 164 15.36 4.47 -7.54
C PHE A 164 14.99 3.14 -6.89
N VAL A 165 15.87 2.60 -6.04
CA VAL A 165 15.63 1.35 -5.30
C VAL A 165 14.58 1.47 -4.19
N SER A 166 14.18 2.67 -3.77
CA SER A 166 13.13 2.83 -2.75
C SER A 166 11.77 2.34 -3.23
N GLY A 167 11.55 2.28 -4.55
CA GLY A 167 10.35 1.70 -5.17
C GLY A 167 10.28 0.18 -5.10
N GLU A 168 11.38 -0.52 -4.81
CA GLU A 168 11.36 -1.96 -4.60
C GLU A 168 10.77 -2.30 -3.24
N SER A 169 9.81 -3.24 -3.22
CA SER A 169 9.13 -3.64 -1.98
C SER A 169 10.10 -4.14 -0.90
N SER A 170 11.18 -4.84 -1.29
CA SER A 170 12.22 -5.32 -0.37
C SER A 170 13.02 -4.19 0.25
N ALA A 171 13.39 -3.18 -0.54
CA ALA A 171 14.11 -2.02 -0.07
C ALA A 171 13.24 -1.17 0.88
N LEU A 172 11.97 -0.97 0.55
CA LEU A 172 11.02 -0.25 1.40
C LEU A 172 10.84 -0.96 2.75
N VAL A 173 10.61 -2.28 2.75
CA VAL A 173 10.48 -3.06 3.99
C VAL A 173 11.77 -3.00 4.80
N GLY A 174 12.93 -3.14 4.16
CA GLY A 174 14.23 -2.99 4.82
C GLY A 174 14.41 -1.62 5.48
N TRP A 175 14.01 -0.56 4.78
CA TRP A 175 14.07 0.81 5.31
C TRP A 175 13.14 1.05 6.50
N ILE A 176 11.87 0.62 6.40
CA ILE A 176 10.88 0.73 7.48
C ILE A 176 11.34 -0.03 8.74
N SER A 177 12.10 -1.09 8.58
CA SER A 177 12.57 -1.94 9.68
C SER A 177 13.89 -1.47 10.32
N THR A 178 14.46 -0.34 9.89
CA THR A 178 15.68 0.19 10.53
C THR A 178 15.37 0.77 11.91
N PRO A 179 16.26 0.59 12.91
CA PRO A 179 16.04 1.05 14.29
C PRO A 179 15.79 2.57 14.42
N GLN A 180 16.25 3.36 13.47
CA GLN A 180 16.07 4.81 13.44
C GLN A 180 14.60 5.24 13.25
N LEU A 181 13.76 4.40 12.66
CA LEU A 181 12.33 4.65 12.48
C LEU A 181 11.47 3.90 13.51
N ALA A 182 12.02 2.90 14.19
CA ALA A 182 11.36 2.15 15.25
C ALA A 182 11.04 2.98 16.50
N GLY A 183 11.56 4.21 16.61
CA GLY A 183 11.30 5.12 17.74
C GLY A 183 9.90 5.76 17.72
N THR A 184 9.16 5.67 16.62
CA THR A 184 7.80 6.21 16.47
C THR A 184 6.72 5.12 16.44
N ALA A 185 7.10 3.88 16.24
CA ALA A 185 6.22 2.71 16.32
C ALA A 185 6.57 1.92 17.58
N SER A 186 5.63 1.79 18.50
CA SER A 186 5.83 1.02 19.74
C SER A 186 6.00 -0.47 19.39
N GLY A 187 7.21 -0.95 19.43
CA GLY A 187 7.56 -2.35 19.33
C GLY A 187 8.15 -2.76 18.00
N ARG A 188 9.35 -3.33 18.06
CA ARG A 188 10.07 -3.99 16.97
C ARG A 188 9.15 -4.53 15.90
N LEU A 189 9.23 -3.94 14.70
CA LEU A 189 8.89 -4.63 13.46
C LEU A 189 9.92 -5.75 13.28
N ASP A 190 9.70 -6.89 13.93
CA ASP A 190 10.38 -8.11 13.54
C ASP A 190 9.90 -8.45 12.15
N MET A 191 10.73 -8.12 11.17
CA MET A 191 10.46 -8.30 9.76
C MET A 191 9.94 -9.70 9.47
N ILE A 192 8.78 -9.75 8.87
CA ILE A 192 8.44 -10.86 8.01
C ILE A 192 9.22 -10.61 6.72
N ASP A 193 10.45 -11.15 6.67
CA ASP A 193 11.13 -11.31 5.40
C ASP A 193 10.18 -12.00 4.43
N HIS A 194 9.94 -11.33 3.28
CA HIS A 194 9.17 -11.84 2.15
C HIS A 194 7.66 -11.88 2.25
N CYS A 195 6.99 -10.72 2.45
CA CYS A 195 5.78 -10.50 1.69
C CYS A 195 6.03 -9.56 0.49
N THR A 196 7.24 -9.57 -0.04
CA THR A 196 7.58 -9.00 -1.32
C THR A 196 7.23 -10.01 -2.40
N CYS A 197 6.39 -9.64 -3.34
CA CYS A 197 6.08 -10.43 -4.53
C CYS A 197 7.24 -10.42 -5.54
N SER A 198 8.47 -10.67 -5.12
CA SER A 198 9.55 -11.11 -5.98
C SER A 198 9.61 -12.63 -5.90
N GLY A 199 9.01 -13.29 -6.88
CA GLY A 199 9.03 -14.73 -7.01
C GLY A 199 10.44 -15.24 -7.29
N ARG A 200 11.21 -15.49 -6.26
CA ARG A 200 12.28 -16.47 -6.26
C ARG A 200 11.95 -17.51 -5.21
N LEU A 201 11.32 -18.58 -5.65
CA LEU A 201 11.41 -19.87 -5.00
C LEU A 201 12.89 -20.24 -4.91
N ARG A 202 13.50 -20.12 -3.75
CA ARG A 202 14.77 -20.83 -3.49
C ARG A 202 14.41 -22.31 -3.46
N SER A 203 14.88 -23.03 -4.46
CA SER A 203 14.97 -24.48 -4.42
C SER A 203 15.71 -24.89 -3.16
N PRO A 204 15.26 -25.95 -2.44
CA PRO A 204 16.05 -26.51 -1.35
C PRO A 204 17.34 -27.07 -1.95
N SER A 205 18.46 -26.44 -1.66
CA SER A 205 19.75 -27.02 -1.95
C SER A 205 19.89 -28.30 -1.15
N SER A 206 20.03 -29.41 -1.89
CA SER A 206 20.42 -30.72 -1.41
C SER A 206 21.64 -30.59 -0.48
N ALA A 207 21.44 -30.79 0.81
CA ALA A 207 22.52 -31.17 1.70
C ALA A 207 22.85 -32.64 1.43
N ALA A 208 23.68 -32.86 0.43
CA ALA A 208 24.32 -34.14 0.22
C ALA A 208 25.39 -34.36 1.27
N SER A 209 25.26 -35.46 1.99
CA SER A 209 26.32 -36.40 2.37
C SER A 209 27.72 -35.84 2.62
N ARG A 210 28.16 -35.91 3.85
CA ARG A 210 29.51 -36.48 4.18
C ARG A 210 29.47 -37.16 5.53
N LYS A 211 29.68 -38.48 5.44
CA LYS A 211 30.30 -39.40 6.39
C LYS A 211 30.26 -39.09 7.89
#